data_9162d154f7f8a53d87648fc4a9d616df
#
_entry.id   9162d154f7f8a53d87648fc4a9d616df
#
_cell.length_a   1.000
_cell.length_b   1.000
_cell.length_c   1.000
_cell.angle_alpha   90.00
_cell.angle_beta   90.00
_cell.angle_gamma   90.00
#
_symmetry.space_group_name_H-M   'P 1'
#
loop_
_entity.id
_entity.type
_entity.pdbx_description
1 polymer ?
#
loop_
_entity_poly.entity_id
_entity_poly.type
_entity_poly.pdbx_seq_one_letter_code
_entity_poly.pdbx_strand_id
1 'polypeptide(L)'
;MAITIKRVSGKKELKKFIRFNYEMYKGNPYSVPDLFDDMLNTFNKKKNAAFEFCEAEYFLAYKDNKLVGRVAAIINHKANEKWNKKDVRFGWIDFIDDPEVSSALLKTVEEWGKAKGMTHIQGPLGFTDFDAEGMLIEGYDQLSTMATIYNYPYYPQHLSLIHISEPTRPRLI
;
A
#
# COMPACT_ATOMS: atom_id res chain seq x y z
N MET A 1 12.32 -9.58 17.54
CA MET A 1 13.42 -8.92 16.79
C MET A 1 12.88 -7.67 16.13
N ALA A 2 13.67 -6.58 16.06
CA ALA A 2 13.15 -5.28 15.63
C ALA A 2 12.90 -5.23 14.12
N ILE A 3 11.77 -4.68 13.72
CA ILE A 3 11.46 -4.36 12.32
C ILE A 3 12.22 -3.07 11.95
N THR A 4 12.92 -3.09 10.84
CA THR A 4 13.61 -1.92 10.28
C THR A 4 12.89 -1.45 9.03
N ILE A 5 12.43 -0.21 9.02
CA ILE A 5 11.83 0.41 7.83
C ILE A 5 12.88 1.19 7.06
N LYS A 6 12.94 0.98 5.76
CA LYS A 6 13.81 1.75 4.85
C LYS A 6 12.99 2.45 3.80
N ARG A 7 13.24 3.74 3.63
CA ARG A 7 12.70 4.52 2.52
C ARG A 7 13.38 4.07 1.22
N VAL A 8 12.59 3.85 0.19
CA VAL A 8 13.09 3.50 -1.14
C VAL A 8 13.83 4.69 -1.76
N SER A 9 15.08 4.48 -2.10
CA SER A 9 15.91 5.47 -2.78
C SER A 9 16.48 4.91 -4.08
N GLY A 10 16.17 5.56 -5.20
CA GLY A 10 16.69 5.19 -6.51
C GLY A 10 16.08 3.92 -7.12
N LYS A 11 16.49 3.69 -8.37
CA LYS A 11 15.89 2.65 -9.24
C LYS A 11 16.07 1.22 -8.73
N LYS A 12 17.19 0.93 -8.06
CA LYS A 12 17.48 -0.43 -7.56
C LYS A 12 16.52 -0.84 -6.44
N GLU A 13 16.24 0.06 -5.51
CA GLU A 13 15.31 -0.21 -4.41
C GLU A 13 13.86 -0.18 -4.86
N LEU A 14 13.51 0.70 -5.82
CA LEU A 14 12.20 0.68 -6.45
C LEU A 14 11.89 -0.66 -7.12
N LYS A 15 12.88 -1.25 -7.81
CA LYS A 15 12.72 -2.60 -8.36
C LYS A 15 12.52 -3.66 -7.28
N LYS A 16 13.16 -3.53 -6.09
CA LYS A 16 12.90 -4.43 -4.95
C LYS A 16 11.48 -4.26 -4.41
N PHE A 17 11.02 -3.01 -4.31
CA PHE A 17 9.67 -2.69 -3.89
C PHE A 17 8.62 -3.38 -4.78
N ILE A 18 8.78 -3.30 -6.10
CA ILE A 18 7.87 -3.93 -7.05
C ILE A 18 7.96 -5.47 -6.96
N ARG A 19 9.18 -6.02 -6.96
CA ARG A 19 9.41 -7.47 -6.97
C ARG A 19 8.95 -8.17 -5.70
N PHE A 20 8.85 -7.47 -4.58
CA PHE A 20 8.39 -8.06 -3.33
C PHE A 20 7.01 -8.72 -3.48
N ASN A 21 6.06 -8.09 -4.16
CA ASN A 21 4.75 -8.67 -4.44
C ASN A 21 4.87 -9.98 -5.25
N TYR A 22 5.68 -9.98 -6.31
CA TYR A 22 5.84 -11.18 -7.14
C TYR A 22 6.46 -12.36 -6.38
N GLU A 23 7.45 -12.08 -5.53
CA GLU A 23 8.06 -13.12 -4.72
C GLU A 23 7.12 -13.63 -3.63
N MET A 24 6.33 -12.75 -3.04
CA MET A 24 5.38 -13.09 -1.98
C MET A 24 4.25 -13.99 -2.47
N TYR A 25 3.74 -13.74 -3.69
CA TYR A 25 2.67 -14.54 -4.29
C TYR A 25 3.16 -15.61 -5.27
N LYS A 26 4.47 -15.85 -5.32
CA LYS A 26 5.06 -16.86 -6.20
C LYS A 26 4.46 -18.24 -5.97
N GLY A 27 3.91 -18.83 -7.04
CA GLY A 27 3.25 -20.13 -6.99
C GLY A 27 1.81 -20.12 -6.51
N ASN A 28 1.26 -18.96 -6.16
CA ASN A 28 -0.17 -18.83 -5.89
C ASN A 28 -0.94 -18.82 -7.23
N PRO A 29 -1.86 -19.80 -7.47
CA PRO A 29 -2.55 -19.91 -8.75
C PRO A 29 -3.64 -18.85 -8.96
N TYR A 30 -4.01 -18.12 -7.93
CA TYR A 30 -5.11 -17.15 -7.96
C TYR A 30 -4.66 -15.70 -8.06
N SER A 31 -3.38 -15.43 -7.77
CA SER A 31 -2.81 -14.09 -7.87
C SER A 31 -2.30 -13.83 -9.29
N VAL A 32 -2.79 -12.76 -9.91
CA VAL A 32 -2.30 -12.27 -11.20
C VAL A 32 -1.37 -11.08 -10.93
N PRO A 33 -0.07 -11.21 -11.20
CA PRO A 33 0.86 -10.11 -10.95
C PRO A 33 0.67 -8.97 -11.97
N ASP A 34 0.86 -7.75 -11.52
CA ASP A 34 0.93 -6.58 -12.39
C ASP A 34 2.09 -6.68 -13.40
N LEU A 35 2.00 -5.97 -14.51
CA LEU A 35 3.10 -5.86 -15.45
C LEU A 35 4.23 -5.02 -14.86
N PHE A 36 5.44 -5.57 -14.85
CA PHE A 36 6.60 -4.96 -14.18
C PHE A 36 6.95 -3.56 -14.70
N ASP A 37 6.89 -3.37 -16.01
CA ASP A 37 7.21 -2.09 -16.64
C ASP A 37 6.12 -1.05 -16.37
N ASP A 38 4.86 -1.46 -16.27
CA ASP A 38 3.75 -0.59 -15.89
C ASP A 38 3.92 -0.12 -14.44
N MET A 39 4.29 -1.01 -13.53
CA MET A 39 4.61 -0.64 -12.16
C MET A 39 5.80 0.32 -12.08
N LEU A 40 6.84 0.12 -12.88
CA LEU A 40 7.95 1.07 -12.96
C LEU A 40 7.51 2.46 -13.45
N ASN A 41 6.55 2.52 -14.36
CA ASN A 41 6.00 3.78 -14.86
C ASN A 41 5.07 4.42 -13.81
N THR A 42 4.22 3.64 -13.16
CA THR A 42 3.31 4.08 -12.09
C THR A 42 4.06 4.77 -10.95
N PHE A 43 5.19 4.19 -10.52
CA PHE A 43 6.00 4.78 -9.45
C PHE A 43 7.02 5.83 -9.90
N ASN A 44 7.09 6.14 -11.18
CA ASN A 44 8.04 7.10 -11.71
C ASN A 44 7.46 8.51 -11.74
N LYS A 45 8.01 9.41 -10.91
CA LYS A 45 7.60 10.83 -10.80
C LYS A 45 7.62 11.61 -12.13
N LYS A 46 8.39 11.15 -13.12
CA LYS A 46 8.49 11.81 -14.43
C LYS A 46 7.53 11.27 -15.48
N LYS A 47 6.94 10.10 -15.24
CA LYS A 47 6.09 9.40 -16.21
C LYS A 47 4.62 9.36 -15.81
N ASN A 48 4.33 9.24 -14.52
CA ASN A 48 2.97 9.20 -14.02
C ASN A 48 2.44 10.61 -13.79
N ALA A 49 1.42 10.99 -14.54
CA ALA A 49 0.77 12.29 -14.45
C ALA A 49 0.11 12.55 -13.06
N ALA A 50 -0.17 11.51 -12.30
CA ALA A 50 -0.69 11.66 -10.94
C ALA A 50 0.25 12.49 -10.04
N PHE A 51 1.55 12.51 -10.32
CA PHE A 51 2.51 13.33 -9.57
C PHE A 51 2.36 14.85 -9.79
N GLU A 52 1.53 15.30 -10.72
CA GLU A 52 1.16 16.71 -10.83
C GLU A 52 0.33 17.20 -9.63
N PHE A 53 -0.36 16.28 -8.95
CA PHE A 53 -1.24 16.58 -7.81
C PHE A 53 -1.09 15.61 -6.63
N CYS A 54 -0.17 14.66 -6.73
CA CYS A 54 0.14 13.71 -5.65
C CYS A 54 1.59 13.80 -5.22
N GLU A 55 1.80 13.56 -3.92
CA GLU A 55 3.12 13.23 -3.38
C GLU A 55 3.12 11.76 -2.96
N ALA A 56 4.25 11.07 -3.13
CA ALA A 56 4.39 9.71 -2.66
C ALA A 56 5.80 9.37 -2.20
N GLU A 57 5.87 8.49 -1.21
CA GLU A 57 7.08 7.81 -0.75
C GLU A 57 6.82 6.33 -0.59
N TYR A 58 7.86 5.53 -0.79
CA TYR A 58 7.78 4.08 -0.75
C TYR A 58 8.68 3.54 0.34
N PHE A 59 8.21 2.53 1.06
CA PHE A 59 8.91 1.97 2.20
C PHE A 59 8.99 0.45 2.10
N LEU A 60 10.11 -0.08 2.58
CA LEU A 60 10.40 -1.51 2.68
C LEU A 60 10.64 -1.88 4.14
N ALA A 61 9.98 -2.92 4.61
CA ALA A 61 10.16 -3.47 5.94
C ALA A 61 11.13 -4.67 5.91
N TYR A 62 12.09 -4.65 6.82
CA TYR A 62 13.06 -5.72 7.00
C TYR A 62 12.98 -6.30 8.41
N LYS A 63 13.03 -7.63 8.52
CA LYS A 63 13.22 -8.39 9.77
C LYS A 63 14.43 -9.31 9.56
N ASP A 64 15.44 -9.21 10.42
CA ASP A 64 16.68 -10.00 10.31
C ASP A 64 17.33 -9.93 8.91
N ASN A 65 17.42 -8.74 8.34
CA ASN A 65 17.90 -8.46 6.98
C ASN A 65 17.09 -9.09 5.83
N LYS A 66 15.98 -9.77 6.12
CA LYS A 66 15.04 -10.25 5.10
C LYS A 66 14.00 -9.19 4.82
N LEU A 67 13.68 -9.00 3.55
CA LEU A 67 12.58 -8.14 3.13
C LEU A 67 11.25 -8.85 3.45
N VAL A 68 10.41 -8.23 4.28
CA VAL A 68 9.19 -8.84 4.83
C VAL A 68 7.91 -8.02 4.57
N GLY A 69 8.05 -6.83 3.99
CA GLY A 69 6.89 -6.02 3.64
C GLY A 69 7.23 -4.77 2.85
N ARG A 70 6.21 -4.18 2.25
CA ARG A 70 6.28 -2.93 1.50
C ARG A 70 5.01 -2.10 1.73
N VAL A 71 5.10 -0.79 1.56
CA VAL A 71 3.94 0.11 1.51
C VAL A 71 4.29 1.40 0.77
N ALA A 72 3.33 1.94 0.03
CA ALA A 72 3.38 3.30 -0.51
C ALA A 72 2.57 4.24 0.39
N ALA A 73 3.17 5.36 0.78
CA ALA A 73 2.47 6.48 1.41
C ALA A 73 2.20 7.54 0.34
N ILE A 74 0.95 8.01 0.24
CA ILE A 74 0.51 8.89 -0.84
C ILE A 74 -0.36 9.99 -0.27
N ILE A 75 -0.17 11.23 -0.73
CA ILE A 75 -1.09 12.34 -0.50
C ILE A 75 -1.60 12.81 -1.86
N ASN A 76 -2.90 12.74 -2.05
CA ASN A 76 -3.56 13.31 -3.21
C ASN A 76 -4.14 14.67 -2.82
N HIS A 77 -3.43 15.74 -3.18
CA HIS A 77 -3.79 17.12 -2.82
C HIS A 77 -5.13 17.55 -3.42
N LYS A 78 -5.41 17.18 -4.68
CA LYS A 78 -6.69 17.50 -5.34
C LYS A 78 -7.88 16.83 -4.64
N ALA A 79 -7.74 15.56 -4.25
CA ALA A 79 -8.78 14.86 -3.52
C ALA A 79 -9.00 15.47 -2.13
N ASN A 80 -7.91 15.76 -1.41
CA ASN A 80 -7.99 16.39 -0.10
C ASN A 80 -8.65 17.78 -0.15
N GLU A 81 -8.30 18.59 -1.13
CA GLU A 81 -8.93 19.89 -1.35
C GLU A 81 -10.42 19.75 -1.71
N LYS A 82 -10.74 18.92 -2.71
CA LYS A 82 -12.12 18.70 -3.17
C LYS A 82 -13.06 18.25 -2.06
N TRP A 83 -12.58 17.38 -1.18
CA TRP A 83 -13.39 16.79 -0.11
C TRP A 83 -13.16 17.45 1.25
N ASN A 84 -12.39 18.55 1.31
CA ASN A 84 -11.99 19.25 2.54
C ASN A 84 -11.45 18.29 3.61
N LYS A 85 -10.49 17.43 3.22
CA LYS A 85 -9.88 16.40 4.05
C LYS A 85 -8.38 16.63 4.19
N LYS A 86 -7.78 15.95 5.17
CA LYS A 86 -6.34 15.90 5.39
C LYS A 86 -5.92 14.43 5.51
N ASP A 87 -6.11 13.69 4.42
CA ASP A 87 -5.91 12.25 4.37
C ASP A 87 -4.52 11.94 3.77
N VAL A 88 -3.77 11.05 4.43
CA VAL A 88 -2.69 10.30 3.82
C VAL A 88 -3.22 8.92 3.43
N ARG A 89 -2.89 8.47 2.24
CA ARG A 89 -3.28 7.15 1.73
C ARG A 89 -2.15 6.17 1.95
N PHE A 90 -2.49 4.89 2.21
CA PHE A 90 -1.56 3.78 2.08
C PHE A 90 -2.03 2.89 0.94
N GLY A 91 -1.10 2.55 0.03
CA GLY A 91 -1.39 1.68 -1.12
C GLY A 91 -0.25 0.70 -1.35
N TRP A 92 -0.45 -0.25 -2.27
CA TRP A 92 0.52 -1.30 -2.58
C TRP A 92 1.15 -1.91 -1.33
N ILE A 93 0.31 -2.13 -0.30
CA ILE A 93 0.75 -2.71 0.96
C ILE A 93 0.78 -4.23 0.83
N ASP A 94 1.97 -4.79 1.05
CA ASP A 94 2.17 -6.24 1.14
C ASP A 94 3.08 -6.56 2.32
N PHE A 95 2.76 -7.62 3.05
CA PHE A 95 3.51 -8.04 4.23
C PHE A 95 3.29 -9.52 4.53
N ILE A 96 4.28 -10.14 5.16
CA ILE A 96 4.14 -11.49 5.71
C ILE A 96 3.14 -11.49 6.88
N ASP A 97 2.62 -12.67 7.23
CA ASP A 97 1.70 -12.84 8.38
C ASP A 97 2.42 -12.59 9.70
N ASP A 98 2.68 -11.32 9.98
CA ASP A 98 3.36 -10.85 11.20
C ASP A 98 2.81 -9.46 11.59
N PRO A 99 2.06 -9.37 12.73
CA PRO A 99 1.47 -8.11 13.19
C PRO A 99 2.49 -6.99 13.45
N GLU A 100 3.73 -7.32 13.82
CA GLU A 100 4.78 -6.31 14.01
C GLU A 100 5.15 -5.65 12.68
N VAL A 101 5.14 -6.42 11.57
CA VAL A 101 5.46 -5.91 10.24
C VAL A 101 4.37 -4.99 9.73
N SER A 102 3.10 -5.41 9.75
CA SER A 102 1.97 -4.61 9.30
C SER A 102 1.81 -3.32 10.11
N SER A 103 1.95 -3.41 11.43
CA SER A 103 1.92 -2.26 12.33
C SER A 103 3.05 -1.27 12.04
N ALA A 104 4.29 -1.75 11.83
CA ALA A 104 5.42 -0.89 11.52
C ALA A 104 5.26 -0.16 10.18
N LEU A 105 4.72 -0.84 9.15
CA LEU A 105 4.45 -0.24 7.85
C LEU A 105 3.40 0.88 7.95
N LEU A 106 2.27 0.62 8.61
CA LEU A 106 1.20 1.61 8.75
C LEU A 106 1.60 2.78 9.63
N LYS A 107 2.31 2.53 10.73
CA LYS A 107 2.90 3.57 11.56
C LYS A 107 3.83 4.49 10.76
N THR A 108 4.62 3.92 9.85
CA THR A 108 5.50 4.71 8.96
C THR A 108 4.70 5.64 8.05
N VAL A 109 3.60 5.16 7.46
CA VAL A 109 2.70 6.01 6.65
C VAL A 109 2.07 7.11 7.49
N GLU A 110 1.62 6.76 8.70
CA GLU A 110 1.03 7.71 9.66
C GLU A 110 2.03 8.82 10.04
N GLU A 111 3.26 8.46 10.40
CA GLU A 111 4.32 9.40 10.75
C GLU A 111 4.70 10.31 9.57
N TRP A 112 4.82 9.74 8.38
CA TRP A 112 5.08 10.52 7.16
C TRP A 112 3.92 11.48 6.83
N GLY A 113 2.68 11.05 6.97
CA GLY A 113 1.48 11.88 6.79
C GLY A 113 1.40 13.00 7.83
N LYS A 114 1.62 12.68 9.10
CA LYS A 114 1.64 13.68 10.21
C LYS A 114 2.69 14.76 9.97
N ALA A 115 3.89 14.39 9.53
CA ALA A 115 4.95 15.34 9.19
C ALA A 115 4.56 16.30 8.06
N LYS A 116 3.57 15.95 7.25
CA LYS A 116 2.99 16.76 6.16
C LYS A 116 1.64 17.41 6.51
N GLY A 117 1.25 17.36 7.78
CA GLY A 117 0.02 17.98 8.26
C GLY A 117 -1.27 17.19 7.98
N MET A 118 -1.15 15.92 7.62
CA MET A 118 -2.30 15.01 7.47
C MET A 118 -2.78 14.56 8.85
N THR A 119 -4.10 14.36 8.98
CA THR A 119 -4.75 14.00 10.24
C THR A 119 -5.45 12.65 10.21
N HIS A 120 -5.63 12.08 9.03
CA HIS A 120 -6.28 10.79 8.84
C HIS A 120 -5.45 9.91 7.91
N ILE A 121 -5.58 8.59 8.09
CA ILE A 121 -5.01 7.58 7.20
C ILE A 121 -6.14 6.83 6.50
N GLN A 122 -6.03 6.62 5.21
CA GLN A 122 -7.02 5.94 4.37
C GLN A 122 -6.33 4.92 3.45
N GLY A 123 -6.94 3.77 3.27
CA GLY A 123 -6.44 2.76 2.33
C GLY A 123 -7.02 1.36 2.60
N PRO A 124 -6.55 0.37 1.86
CA PRO A 124 -5.60 0.45 0.74
C PRO A 124 -6.14 1.26 -0.46
N LEU A 125 -5.35 2.21 -0.97
CA LEU A 125 -5.78 3.11 -2.05
C LEU A 125 -4.54 3.68 -2.77
N GLY A 126 -4.54 3.70 -4.09
CA GLY A 126 -3.46 4.23 -4.91
C GLY A 126 -3.49 5.76 -5.08
N PHE A 127 -2.86 6.25 -6.15
CA PHE A 127 -2.84 7.68 -6.49
C PHE A 127 -4.25 8.17 -6.83
N THR A 128 -4.99 7.35 -7.59
CA THR A 128 -6.35 7.64 -8.07
C THR A 128 -7.23 6.40 -7.91
N ASP A 129 -8.50 6.52 -8.16
CA ASP A 129 -9.49 5.45 -8.21
C ASP A 129 -9.37 4.50 -9.43
N PHE A 130 -8.41 4.76 -10.32
CA PHE A 130 -8.00 3.82 -11.38
C PHE A 130 -6.91 2.85 -10.94
N ASP A 131 -6.26 3.11 -9.81
CA ASP A 131 -5.31 2.17 -9.21
C ASP A 131 -6.05 1.11 -8.40
N ALA A 132 -5.38 -0.02 -8.14
CA ALA A 132 -5.93 -1.05 -7.29
C ALA A 132 -6.24 -0.51 -5.88
N GLU A 133 -7.47 -0.72 -5.43
CA GLU A 133 -7.96 -0.23 -4.15
C GLU A 133 -8.74 -1.30 -3.38
N GLY A 134 -8.82 -1.12 -2.07
CA GLY A 134 -9.53 -2.04 -1.20
C GLY A 134 -8.72 -3.28 -0.83
N MET A 135 -9.42 -4.29 -0.38
CA MET A 135 -8.86 -5.52 0.14
C MET A 135 -9.81 -6.69 -0.15
N LEU A 136 -9.25 -7.81 -0.61
CA LEU A 136 -10.01 -9.04 -0.79
C LEU A 136 -10.42 -9.59 0.59
N ILE A 137 -11.70 -9.85 0.79
CA ILE A 137 -12.28 -10.40 2.02
C ILE A 137 -12.90 -11.78 1.84
N GLU A 138 -13.20 -12.17 0.61
CA GLU A 138 -13.75 -13.48 0.23
C GLU A 138 -13.39 -13.81 -1.22
N GLY A 139 -13.44 -15.08 -1.62
CA GLY A 139 -13.07 -15.51 -2.98
C GLY A 139 -11.55 -15.71 -3.16
N TYR A 140 -10.84 -16.07 -2.10
CA TYR A 140 -9.39 -16.33 -2.13
C TYR A 140 -8.97 -17.50 -3.03
N ASP A 141 -9.91 -18.33 -3.43
CA ASP A 141 -9.78 -19.48 -4.32
C ASP A 141 -10.22 -19.16 -5.76
N GLN A 142 -10.40 -17.87 -6.06
CA GLN A 142 -10.79 -17.41 -7.41
C GLN A 142 -9.65 -16.62 -8.04
N LEU A 143 -9.46 -16.81 -9.35
CA LEU A 143 -8.46 -16.07 -10.11
C LEU A 143 -8.81 -14.58 -10.11
N SER A 144 -7.86 -13.75 -9.64
CA SER A 144 -8.01 -12.31 -9.71
C SER A 144 -7.97 -11.80 -11.15
N THR A 145 -8.61 -10.67 -11.39
CA THR A 145 -8.60 -10.00 -12.69
C THR A 145 -7.65 -8.80 -12.67
N MET A 146 -7.46 -8.16 -13.81
CA MET A 146 -6.64 -6.94 -13.91
C MET A 146 -7.20 -5.76 -13.08
N ALA A 147 -8.49 -5.76 -12.78
CA ALA A 147 -9.15 -4.71 -12.01
C ALA A 147 -9.33 -5.05 -10.52
N THR A 148 -8.98 -6.27 -10.11
CA THR A 148 -9.15 -6.73 -8.73
C THR A 148 -7.80 -7.03 -8.11
N ILE A 149 -7.68 -6.73 -6.82
CA ILE A 149 -6.49 -7.07 -6.05
C ILE A 149 -6.60 -8.48 -5.48
N TYR A 150 -5.45 -9.10 -5.26
CA TYR A 150 -5.32 -10.32 -4.47
C TYR A 150 -4.50 -10.02 -3.21
N ASN A 151 -4.94 -10.55 -2.09
CA ASN A 151 -4.19 -10.57 -0.83
C ASN A 151 -4.50 -11.86 -0.07
N TYR A 152 -3.58 -12.25 0.83
CA TYR A 152 -3.79 -13.41 1.68
C TYR A 152 -4.91 -13.19 2.73
N PRO A 153 -5.55 -14.28 3.20
CA PRO A 153 -6.67 -14.21 4.14
C PRO A 153 -6.38 -13.53 5.49
N TYR A 154 -5.13 -13.37 5.89
CA TYR A 154 -4.77 -12.70 7.14
C TYR A 154 -4.81 -11.17 7.06
N TYR A 155 -4.85 -10.57 5.85
CA TYR A 155 -4.86 -9.10 5.68
C TYR A 155 -6.02 -8.40 6.41
N PRO A 156 -7.28 -8.87 6.32
CA PRO A 156 -8.38 -8.23 7.01
C PRO A 156 -8.16 -8.12 8.52
N GLN A 157 -7.60 -9.17 9.13
CA GLN A 157 -7.32 -9.16 10.57
C GLN A 157 -6.26 -8.12 10.94
N HIS A 158 -5.17 -8.02 10.17
CA HIS A 158 -4.11 -7.05 10.41
C HIS A 158 -4.55 -5.60 10.20
N LEU A 159 -5.31 -5.36 9.14
CA LEU A 159 -5.75 -4.01 8.80
C LEU A 159 -6.95 -3.53 9.63
N SER A 160 -7.82 -4.44 10.11
CA SER A 160 -8.94 -4.10 10.97
C SER A 160 -8.52 -3.64 12.38
N LEU A 161 -7.42 -4.16 12.90
CA LEU A 161 -6.88 -3.76 14.20
C LEU A 161 -6.40 -2.30 14.24
N ILE A 162 -6.19 -1.69 13.09
CA ILE A 162 -5.67 -0.32 12.96
C ILE A 162 -6.81 0.67 12.70
N HIS A 163 -7.97 0.20 12.25
CA HIS A 163 -9.19 1.00 12.04
C HIS A 163 -10.06 1.18 13.28
N ILE A 164 -9.57 0.89 14.49
CA ILE A 164 -10.33 1.02 15.75
C ILE A 164 -10.64 2.48 16.13
N SER A 165 -10.22 3.48 15.38
CA SER A 165 -10.44 4.87 15.75
C SER A 165 -11.67 5.55 15.15
N GLU A 166 -12.50 4.88 14.31
CA GLU A 166 -13.80 5.44 13.92
C GLU A 166 -14.89 4.38 13.71
N PRO A 167 -15.86 4.26 14.65
CA PRO A 167 -16.98 3.31 14.52
C PRO A 167 -18.12 3.78 13.60
N THR A 168 -17.97 4.82 12.79
CA THR A 168 -19.10 5.51 12.13
C THR A 168 -19.00 5.73 10.63
N ARG A 169 -18.36 4.86 9.86
CA ARG A 169 -18.60 4.84 8.41
C ARG A 169 -19.41 3.63 7.99
N PRO A 170 -20.64 3.85 7.42
CA PRO A 170 -21.35 2.76 6.76
C PRO A 170 -20.47 2.25 5.62
N ARG A 171 -20.29 0.93 5.58
CA ARG A 171 -19.74 0.24 4.41
C ARG A 171 -20.67 0.55 3.25
N LEU A 172 -20.20 1.31 2.26
CA LEU A 172 -20.84 1.31 0.96
C LEU A 172 -20.36 0.04 0.26
N ILE A 173 -21.31 -0.83 0.04
CA ILE A 173 -21.22 -2.04 -0.79
C ILE A 173 -21.03 -1.61 -2.23
#